data_a1541d5c7f54e25bd6c5c1750ae19f8c
#
_entry.id   a1541d5c7f54e25bd6c5c1750ae19f8c
#
_cell.length_a   1.000
_cell.length_b   1.000
_cell.length_c   1.000
_cell.angle_alpha   90.00
_cell.angle_beta   90.00
_cell.angle_gamma   90.00
#
_symmetry.space_group_name_H-M   'P 1'
#
loop_
_entity.id
_entity.type
_entity.pdbx_description
1 polymer ?
#
loop_
_entity_poly.entity_id
_entity_poly.type
_entity_poly.pdbx_seq_one_letter_code
_entity_poly.pdbx_strand_id
1 'polypeptide(L)'
;MILRLVLAVVLGGCIGSERGRHGRAAGLRTHILICVGAAMTSLTGLFVSETVGDSGDVFRISAQVISGIGFLGVGTILVRNNAVVTGLTTAAGLWATAAIGIAVGYGFYDGCIIATGICIFTATALSRFEKKRKNVLHLYAEISDMSRTGDIVREVKEMTDGCAALDITFPKSNCQGHVGLIIFIRNAPQTADFTKRIEQLEGMCFVVEENG
;
A
#
# COMPACT_ATOMS: atom_id res chain seq x y z
N MET A 1 7.76 23.95 23.76
CA MET A 1 6.50 23.32 23.29
C MET A 1 6.20 23.67 21.83
N ILE A 2 6.01 24.94 21.46
CA ILE A 2 5.63 25.37 20.09
C ILE A 2 6.57 24.81 19.02
N LEU A 3 7.89 24.95 19.20
CA LEU A 3 8.89 24.44 18.25
C LEU A 3 8.72 22.94 17.96
N ARG A 4 8.46 22.12 18.99
CA ARG A 4 8.27 20.67 18.85
C ARG A 4 7.02 20.36 18.02
N LEU A 5 5.92 21.05 18.26
CA LEU A 5 4.68 20.85 17.49
C LEU A 5 4.83 21.30 16.02
N VAL A 6 5.49 22.45 15.78
CA VAL A 6 5.79 22.90 14.43
C VAL A 6 6.67 21.90 13.71
N LEU A 7 7.71 21.39 14.37
CA LEU A 7 8.58 20.36 13.79
C LEU A 7 7.81 19.07 13.48
N ALA A 8 6.90 18.64 14.34
CA ALA A 8 6.03 17.49 14.09
C ALA A 8 5.14 17.69 12.85
N VAL A 9 4.60 18.91 12.67
CA VAL A 9 3.84 19.26 11.44
C VAL A 9 4.74 19.15 10.21
N VAL A 10 5.95 19.70 10.26
CA VAL A 10 6.89 19.70 9.12
C VAL A 10 7.31 18.28 8.76
N LEU A 11 7.78 17.49 9.74
CA LEU A 11 8.29 16.14 9.47
C LEU A 11 7.16 15.19 9.03
N GLY A 12 6.00 15.23 9.71
CA GLY A 12 4.81 14.49 9.29
C GLY A 12 4.32 14.93 7.90
N GLY A 13 4.39 16.24 7.64
CA GLY A 13 4.04 16.83 6.34
C GLY A 13 4.96 16.38 5.21
N CYS A 14 6.27 16.32 5.44
CA CYS A 14 7.23 15.82 4.44
C CYS A 14 6.92 14.37 4.03
N ILE A 15 6.72 13.46 5.00
CA ILE A 15 6.35 12.07 4.72
C ILE A 15 5.01 12.01 4.02
N GLY A 16 3.99 12.68 4.56
CA GLY A 16 2.63 12.64 4.03
C GLY A 16 2.48 13.25 2.64
N SER A 17 3.27 14.28 2.29
CA SER A 17 3.33 14.88 0.96
C SER A 17 3.85 13.89 -0.08
N GLU A 18 4.92 13.17 0.24
CA GLU A 18 5.45 12.11 -0.61
C GLU A 18 4.39 11.02 -0.86
N ARG A 19 3.75 10.54 0.21
CA ARG A 19 2.71 9.49 0.12
C ARG A 19 1.51 9.94 -0.69
N GLY A 20 1.05 11.20 -0.50
CA GLY A 20 -0.06 11.78 -1.24
C GLY A 20 0.21 11.92 -2.75
N ARG A 21 1.43 12.35 -3.14
CA ARG A 21 1.85 12.44 -4.55
C ARG A 21 1.81 11.09 -5.27
N HIS A 22 2.00 10.00 -4.55
CA HIS A 22 1.96 8.64 -5.10
C HIS A 22 0.59 7.94 -4.94
N GLY A 23 -0.49 8.69 -4.60
CA GLY A 23 -1.84 8.16 -4.50
C GLY A 23 -2.02 7.07 -3.44
N ARG A 24 -1.24 7.12 -2.34
CA ARG A 24 -1.35 6.15 -1.25
C ARG A 24 -2.54 6.45 -0.34
N ALA A 25 -3.10 5.44 0.31
CA ALA A 25 -4.30 5.54 1.12
C ALA A 25 -4.19 6.58 2.26
N ALA A 26 -3.01 6.74 2.87
CA ALA A 26 -2.72 7.77 3.85
C ALA A 26 -1.78 8.83 3.25
N GLY A 27 -2.24 10.08 3.20
CA GLY A 27 -1.53 11.23 2.62
C GLY A 27 -1.14 12.30 3.65
N LEU A 28 -1.01 13.53 3.17
CA LEU A 28 -0.50 14.69 3.93
C LEU A 28 -1.21 14.89 5.28
N ARG A 29 -2.53 14.99 5.27
CA ARG A 29 -3.33 15.27 6.47
C ARG A 29 -3.16 14.19 7.53
N THR A 30 -3.21 12.94 7.11
CA THR A 30 -3.12 11.78 8.01
C THR A 30 -1.78 11.74 8.73
N HIS A 31 -0.66 11.91 8.01
CA HIS A 31 0.67 11.90 8.59
C HIS A 31 0.91 13.09 9.52
N ILE A 32 0.46 14.29 9.17
CA ILE A 32 0.57 15.47 10.06
C ILE A 32 -0.20 15.21 11.38
N LEU A 33 -1.46 14.76 11.30
CA LEU A 33 -2.29 14.52 12.47
C LEU A 33 -1.69 13.46 13.39
N ILE A 34 -1.17 12.37 12.82
CA ILE A 34 -0.52 11.31 13.59
C ILE A 34 0.76 11.82 14.27
N CYS A 35 1.60 12.54 13.53
CA CYS A 35 2.87 13.05 14.07
C CYS A 35 2.62 14.05 15.21
N VAL A 36 1.71 14.99 15.02
CA VAL A 36 1.34 15.99 16.04
C VAL A 36 0.67 15.32 17.24
N GLY A 37 -0.28 14.41 17.03
CA GLY A 37 -0.93 13.67 18.11
C GLY A 37 0.08 12.90 18.96
N ALA A 38 1.01 12.19 18.30
CA ALA A 38 2.08 11.45 18.98
C ALA A 38 3.05 12.39 19.75
N ALA A 39 3.40 13.55 19.16
CA ALA A 39 4.21 14.54 19.86
C ALA A 39 3.50 15.12 21.11
N MET A 40 2.19 15.33 21.02
CA MET A 40 1.39 15.80 22.15
C MET A 40 1.36 14.81 23.30
N THR A 41 1.30 13.49 23.05
CA THR A 41 1.34 12.50 24.13
C THR A 41 2.64 12.55 24.90
N SER A 42 3.78 12.73 24.21
CA SER A 42 5.09 12.89 24.85
C SER A 42 5.20 14.18 25.64
N LEU A 43 4.70 15.29 25.09
CA LEU A 43 4.66 16.59 25.78
C LEU A 43 3.77 16.55 27.01
N THR A 44 2.64 15.84 26.93
CA THR A 44 1.73 15.64 28.08
C THR A 44 2.43 14.83 29.18
N GLY A 45 3.13 13.77 28.84
CA GLY A 45 3.91 12.98 29.80
C GLY A 45 4.96 13.81 30.53
N LEU A 46 5.73 14.63 29.78
CA LEU A 46 6.70 15.57 30.36
C LEU A 46 6.04 16.60 31.28
N PHE A 47 4.95 17.22 30.84
CA PHE A 47 4.22 18.21 31.61
C PHE A 47 3.69 17.65 32.93
N VAL A 48 3.11 16.44 32.89
CA VAL A 48 2.62 15.77 34.10
C VAL A 48 3.76 15.45 35.05
N SER A 49 4.89 14.95 34.57
CA SER A 49 6.07 14.67 35.38
C SER A 49 6.62 15.93 36.05
N GLU A 50 6.67 17.04 35.36
CA GLU A 50 7.16 18.33 35.90
C GLU A 50 6.17 18.95 36.91
N THR A 51 4.86 18.76 36.71
CA THR A 51 3.83 19.45 37.53
C THR A 51 3.42 18.65 38.77
N VAL A 52 3.31 17.32 38.61
CA VAL A 52 2.79 16.45 39.69
C VAL A 52 3.90 15.78 40.51
N GLY A 53 5.15 15.87 40.01
CA GLY A 53 6.31 15.19 40.57
C GLY A 53 6.41 13.72 40.13
N ASP A 54 7.47 13.04 40.57
CA ASP A 54 7.85 11.68 40.14
C ASP A 54 6.85 10.58 40.55
N SER A 55 5.65 10.66 40.06
CA SER A 55 4.56 9.72 40.43
C SER A 55 4.21 8.74 39.30
N GLY A 56 4.99 8.63 38.19
CA GLY A 56 4.63 7.71 37.14
C GLY A 56 5.60 7.63 35.96
N ASP A 57 5.41 6.60 35.16
CA ASP A 57 6.15 6.37 33.91
C ASP A 57 5.74 7.40 32.84
N VAL A 58 6.61 8.37 32.60
CA VAL A 58 6.45 9.44 31.60
C VAL A 58 6.24 8.87 30.19
N PHE A 59 6.77 7.67 29.91
CA PHE A 59 6.67 7.03 28.62
C PHE A 59 5.38 6.25 28.41
N ARG A 60 4.62 6.00 29.48
CA ARG A 60 3.44 5.13 29.45
C ARG A 60 2.39 5.58 28.42
N ILE A 61 2.10 6.89 28.36
CA ILE A 61 1.12 7.42 27.40
C ILE A 61 1.63 7.25 25.97
N SER A 62 2.90 7.55 25.74
CA SER A 62 3.51 7.39 24.42
C SER A 62 3.63 5.94 23.97
N ALA A 63 3.85 5.00 24.89
CA ALA A 63 3.85 3.57 24.61
C ALA A 63 2.49 3.09 24.09
N GLN A 64 1.38 3.63 24.61
CA GLN A 64 0.04 3.31 24.13
C GLN A 64 -0.22 3.82 22.70
N VAL A 65 0.42 4.90 22.28
CA VAL A 65 0.33 5.39 20.87
C VAL A 65 0.93 4.35 19.93
N ILE A 66 2.09 3.78 20.26
CA ILE A 66 2.76 2.76 19.44
C ILE A 66 1.88 1.51 19.28
N SER A 67 1.18 1.11 20.34
CA SER A 67 0.21 0.02 20.27
C SER A 67 -1.04 0.41 19.49
N GLY A 68 -1.60 1.60 19.75
CA GLY A 68 -2.85 2.08 19.17
C GLY A 68 -2.75 2.40 17.68
N ILE A 69 -1.59 2.86 17.18
CA ILE A 69 -1.39 3.18 15.76
C ILE A 69 -1.53 1.92 14.87
N GLY A 70 -1.32 0.73 15.43
CA GLY A 70 -1.55 -0.54 14.75
C GLY A 70 -2.99 -0.68 14.22
N PHE A 71 -3.98 -0.19 14.96
CA PHE A 71 -5.38 -0.20 14.54
C PHE A 71 -5.61 0.65 13.28
N LEU A 72 -5.05 1.86 13.23
CA LEU A 72 -5.10 2.70 12.03
C LEU A 72 -4.34 2.08 10.87
N GLY A 73 -3.20 1.44 11.15
CA GLY A 73 -2.42 0.70 10.16
C GLY A 73 -3.23 -0.42 9.51
N VAL A 74 -3.90 -1.25 10.30
CA VAL A 74 -4.77 -2.33 9.80
C VAL A 74 -5.88 -1.77 8.91
N GLY A 75 -6.46 -0.61 9.25
CA GLY A 75 -7.47 0.05 8.43
C GLY A 75 -7.00 0.43 7.01
N THR A 76 -5.69 0.46 6.76
CA THR A 76 -5.13 0.73 5.41
C THR A 76 -4.77 -0.55 4.64
N ILE A 77 -4.81 -1.72 5.29
CA ILE A 77 -4.48 -3.00 4.68
C ILE A 77 -5.73 -3.60 4.08
N LEU A 78 -5.72 -3.80 2.77
CA LEU A 78 -6.82 -4.37 2.02
C LEU A 78 -6.35 -5.66 1.34
N VAL A 79 -7.18 -6.68 1.44
CA VAL A 79 -7.02 -7.92 0.67
C VAL A 79 -7.94 -7.80 -0.55
N ARG A 80 -7.36 -7.72 -1.74
CA ARG A 80 -8.10 -7.72 -3.00
C ARG A 80 -8.30 -9.15 -3.51
N ASN A 81 -9.17 -9.30 -4.51
CA ASN A 81 -9.37 -10.56 -5.22
C ASN A 81 -8.00 -11.15 -5.58
N ASN A 82 -7.83 -12.47 -5.36
CA ASN A 82 -6.59 -13.24 -5.54
C ASN A 82 -5.55 -13.10 -4.41
N ALA A 83 -6.00 -12.86 -3.17
CA ALA A 83 -5.12 -12.82 -1.99
C ALA A 83 -3.96 -11.79 -2.09
N VAL A 84 -4.07 -10.78 -2.95
CA VAL A 84 -3.08 -9.69 -3.02
C VAL A 84 -3.30 -8.73 -1.86
N VAL A 85 -2.36 -8.69 -0.94
CA VAL A 85 -2.38 -7.78 0.20
C VAL A 85 -1.77 -6.45 -0.20
N THR A 86 -2.55 -5.37 -0.09
CA THR A 86 -2.10 -3.99 -0.36
C THR A 86 -2.15 -3.16 0.92
N GLY A 87 -1.42 -2.04 0.97
CA GLY A 87 -1.46 -1.12 2.11
C GLY A 87 -0.38 -1.36 3.18
N LEU A 88 0.38 -2.46 3.14
CA LEU A 88 1.42 -2.78 4.15
C LEU A 88 2.44 -1.64 4.32
N THR A 89 2.95 -1.07 3.22
CA THR A 89 3.89 0.05 3.28
C THR A 89 3.25 1.32 3.85
N THR A 90 1.95 1.52 3.60
CA THR A 90 1.20 2.63 4.19
C THR A 90 1.08 2.45 5.70
N ALA A 91 0.70 1.27 6.16
CA ALA A 91 0.60 0.94 7.58
C ALA A 91 1.94 1.14 8.31
N ALA A 92 3.04 0.63 7.74
CA ALA A 92 4.40 0.83 8.27
C ALA A 92 4.79 2.31 8.31
N GLY A 93 4.41 3.09 7.28
CA GLY A 93 4.63 4.54 7.23
C GLY A 93 3.90 5.31 8.34
N LEU A 94 2.65 4.94 8.66
CA LEU A 94 1.89 5.53 9.75
C LEU A 94 2.55 5.24 11.11
N TRP A 95 3.00 3.99 11.30
CA TRP A 95 3.71 3.59 12.52
C TRP A 95 5.02 4.37 12.70
N ALA A 96 5.83 4.47 11.66
CA ALA A 96 7.06 5.25 11.68
C ALA A 96 6.81 6.75 11.96
N THR A 97 5.74 7.32 11.37
CA THR A 97 5.35 8.72 11.62
C THR A 97 4.95 8.96 13.07
N ALA A 98 4.26 8.02 13.71
CA ALA A 98 3.93 8.12 15.13
C ALA A 98 5.20 8.06 16.01
N ALA A 99 6.13 7.15 15.70
CA ALA A 99 7.41 7.06 16.41
C ALA A 99 8.24 8.35 16.28
N ILE A 100 8.29 8.95 15.08
CA ILE A 100 8.94 10.25 14.85
C ILE A 100 8.25 11.33 15.69
N GLY A 101 6.93 11.39 15.72
CA GLY A 101 6.17 12.34 16.54
C GLY A 101 6.50 12.23 18.02
N ILE A 102 6.52 11.01 18.56
CA ILE A 102 6.92 10.74 19.96
C ILE A 102 8.33 11.28 20.22
N ALA A 103 9.28 10.96 19.36
CA ALA A 103 10.68 11.39 19.50
C ALA A 103 10.82 12.91 19.44
N VAL A 104 10.10 13.60 18.54
CA VAL A 104 10.01 15.07 18.49
C VAL A 104 9.47 15.62 19.81
N GLY A 105 8.42 15.01 20.36
CA GLY A 105 7.83 15.42 21.62
C GLY A 105 8.79 15.33 22.79
N TYR A 106 9.67 14.33 22.83
CA TYR A 106 10.75 14.20 23.81
C TYR A 106 11.98 15.05 23.51
N GLY A 107 12.10 15.65 22.31
CA GLY A 107 13.21 16.55 21.95
C GLY A 107 14.38 15.84 21.25
N PHE A 108 14.22 14.62 20.76
CA PHE A 108 15.25 13.90 19.99
C PHE A 108 15.26 14.32 18.50
N TYR A 109 15.63 15.57 18.25
CA TYR A 109 15.48 16.21 16.93
C TYR A 109 16.32 15.59 15.83
N ASP A 110 17.60 15.30 16.11
CA ASP A 110 18.54 14.75 15.13
C ASP A 110 18.05 13.39 14.62
N GLY A 111 17.64 12.52 15.55
CA GLY A 111 17.05 11.21 15.21
C GLY A 111 15.78 11.33 14.38
N CYS A 112 14.92 12.31 14.68
CA CYS A 112 13.68 12.55 13.93
C CYS A 112 13.94 12.99 12.49
N ILE A 113 14.91 13.88 12.27
CA ILE A 113 15.28 14.36 10.93
C ILE A 113 15.87 13.21 10.11
N ILE A 114 16.79 12.45 10.69
CA ILE A 114 17.40 11.30 10.03
C ILE A 114 16.33 10.25 9.71
N ALA A 115 15.48 9.90 10.67
CA ALA A 115 14.41 8.91 10.45
C ALA A 115 13.43 9.33 9.36
N THR A 116 13.06 10.63 9.32
CA THR A 116 12.19 11.18 8.27
C THR A 116 12.87 11.06 6.90
N GLY A 117 14.16 11.40 6.80
CA GLY A 117 14.93 11.25 5.57
C GLY A 117 14.97 9.79 5.09
N ILE A 118 15.21 8.85 5.99
CA ILE A 118 15.21 7.41 5.68
C ILE A 118 13.82 6.95 5.22
N CYS A 119 12.74 7.37 5.89
CA CYS A 119 11.37 7.02 5.50
C CYS A 119 11.05 7.51 4.08
N ILE A 120 11.37 8.75 3.75
CA ILE A 120 11.14 9.33 2.42
C ILE A 120 12.00 8.61 1.38
N PHE A 121 13.28 8.39 1.67
CA PHE A 121 14.18 7.67 0.78
C PHE A 121 13.67 6.26 0.49
N THR A 122 13.28 5.51 1.52
CA THR A 122 12.74 4.15 1.37
C THR A 122 11.47 4.15 0.53
N ALA A 123 10.56 5.10 0.81
CA ALA A 123 9.30 5.19 0.10
C ALA A 123 9.47 5.55 -1.39
N THR A 124 10.46 6.38 -1.74
CA THR A 124 10.71 6.85 -3.12
C THR A 124 11.66 5.95 -3.88
N ALA A 125 12.83 5.67 -3.34
CA ALA A 125 13.90 4.95 -4.04
C ALA A 125 13.54 3.47 -4.27
N LEU A 126 13.11 2.76 -3.21
CA LEU A 126 12.76 1.35 -3.34
C LEU A 126 11.53 1.14 -4.24
N SER A 127 10.55 2.04 -4.21
CA SER A 127 9.38 1.96 -5.08
C SER A 127 9.73 2.05 -6.57
N ARG A 128 10.79 2.79 -6.92
CA ARG A 128 11.30 2.86 -8.31
C ARG A 128 11.96 1.56 -8.74
N PHE A 129 12.72 0.92 -7.84
CA PHE A 129 13.32 -0.39 -8.11
C PHE A 129 12.25 -1.49 -8.26
N GLU A 130 11.20 -1.46 -7.45
CA GLU A 130 10.08 -2.41 -7.54
C GLU A 130 9.27 -2.23 -8.82
N LYS A 131 8.98 -0.99 -9.25
CA LYS A 131 8.28 -0.72 -10.52
C LYS A 131 9.04 -1.28 -11.73
N LYS A 132 10.38 -1.21 -11.72
CA LYS A 132 11.21 -1.76 -12.80
C LYS A 132 11.17 -3.29 -12.87
N ARG A 133 10.75 -3.97 -11.79
CA ARG A 133 10.63 -5.43 -11.68
C ARG A 133 9.22 -5.97 -11.99
N LYS A 134 8.19 -5.12 -12.01
CA LYS A 134 6.78 -5.51 -12.18
C LYS A 134 6.25 -5.09 -13.55
N ASN A 135 6.81 -5.62 -14.64
CA ASN A 135 6.05 -5.76 -15.88
C ASN A 135 5.14 -6.99 -15.73
N VAL A 136 4.08 -6.87 -14.93
CA VAL A 136 3.00 -7.85 -14.90
C VAL A 136 1.87 -7.28 -15.75
N LEU A 137 1.59 -7.93 -16.85
CA LEU A 137 0.43 -7.62 -17.68
C LEU A 137 -0.81 -8.23 -17.00
N HIS A 138 -1.81 -7.41 -16.75
CA HIS A 138 -3.10 -7.82 -16.19
C HIS A 138 -4.14 -7.75 -17.32
N LEU A 139 -4.68 -8.90 -17.71
CA LEU A 139 -5.75 -8.97 -18.69
C LEU A 139 -7.00 -9.55 -18.03
N TYR A 140 -8.14 -8.96 -18.36
CA TYR A 140 -9.43 -9.56 -18.13
C TYR A 140 -9.96 -10.09 -19.47
N ALA A 141 -10.35 -11.33 -19.51
CA ALA A 141 -10.95 -11.97 -20.65
C ALA A 141 -12.33 -12.55 -20.28
N GLU A 142 -13.24 -12.59 -21.20
CA GLU A 142 -14.54 -13.23 -21.00
C GLU A 142 -14.77 -14.34 -22.05
N ILE A 143 -15.16 -15.50 -21.56
CA ILE A 143 -15.37 -16.72 -22.32
C ILE A 143 -16.88 -16.94 -22.44
N SER A 144 -17.35 -17.20 -23.65
CA SER A 144 -18.78 -17.38 -23.95
C SER A 144 -19.35 -18.73 -23.51
N ASP A 145 -18.49 -19.74 -23.32
CA ASP A 145 -18.90 -21.09 -22.96
C ASP A 145 -18.07 -21.65 -21.81
N MET A 146 -18.72 -21.90 -20.70
CA MET A 146 -18.11 -22.46 -19.50
C MET A 146 -17.43 -23.82 -19.75
N SER A 147 -17.93 -24.62 -20.69
CA SER A 147 -17.38 -25.95 -21.00
C SER A 147 -15.96 -25.87 -21.58
N ARG A 148 -15.61 -24.78 -22.26
CA ARG A 148 -14.32 -24.56 -22.91
C ARG A 148 -13.27 -23.88 -22.01
N THR A 149 -13.66 -23.47 -20.81
CA THR A 149 -12.75 -22.77 -19.88
C THR A 149 -11.45 -23.54 -19.63
N GLY A 150 -11.53 -24.85 -19.48
CA GLY A 150 -10.35 -25.71 -19.24
C GLY A 150 -9.38 -25.73 -20.41
N ASP A 151 -9.87 -25.77 -21.63
CA ASP A 151 -9.05 -25.77 -22.85
C ASP A 151 -8.38 -24.41 -23.05
N ILE A 152 -9.13 -23.32 -22.89
CA ILE A 152 -8.60 -21.95 -23.01
C ILE A 152 -7.53 -21.69 -21.94
N VAL A 153 -7.75 -22.13 -20.69
CA VAL A 153 -6.75 -22.01 -19.62
C VAL A 153 -5.46 -22.76 -19.98
N ARG A 154 -5.57 -23.93 -20.60
CA ARG A 154 -4.42 -24.70 -21.05
C ARG A 154 -3.69 -23.99 -22.19
N GLU A 155 -4.40 -23.53 -23.21
CA GLU A 155 -3.82 -22.81 -24.35
C GLU A 155 -3.11 -21.53 -23.93
N VAL A 156 -3.70 -20.74 -23.02
CA VAL A 156 -3.06 -19.52 -22.47
C VAL A 156 -1.79 -19.85 -21.68
N LYS A 157 -1.78 -20.95 -20.90
CA LYS A 157 -0.58 -21.40 -20.20
C LYS A 157 0.52 -21.87 -21.16
N GLU A 158 0.17 -22.56 -22.22
CA GLU A 158 1.12 -23.00 -23.25
C GLU A 158 1.72 -21.80 -24.01
N MET A 159 0.89 -20.78 -24.35
CA MET A 159 1.35 -19.55 -24.99
C MET A 159 2.31 -18.72 -24.13
N THR A 160 2.29 -18.93 -22.81
CA THR A 160 3.09 -18.17 -21.84
C THR A 160 4.21 -18.99 -21.21
N ASP A 161 4.54 -20.17 -21.76
CA ASP A 161 5.51 -21.08 -21.18
C ASP A 161 5.27 -21.34 -19.67
N GLY A 162 4.02 -21.37 -19.25
CA GLY A 162 3.62 -21.52 -17.85
C GLY A 162 3.81 -20.29 -16.97
N CYS A 163 4.22 -19.15 -17.52
CA CYS A 163 4.43 -17.90 -16.75
C CYS A 163 3.16 -17.15 -16.40
N ALA A 164 2.00 -17.54 -16.96
CA ALA A 164 0.71 -16.95 -16.64
C ALA A 164 0.09 -17.57 -15.39
N ALA A 165 -0.33 -16.73 -14.45
CA ALA A 165 -1.29 -17.12 -13.43
C ALA A 165 -2.70 -16.73 -13.91
N LEU A 166 -3.64 -17.67 -13.78
CA LEU A 166 -5.00 -17.53 -14.28
C LEU A 166 -5.97 -17.75 -13.15
N ASP A 167 -6.93 -16.82 -12.99
CA ASP A 167 -7.99 -16.90 -12.02
C ASP A 167 -9.35 -16.81 -12.68
N ILE A 168 -10.27 -17.70 -12.31
CA ILE A 168 -11.63 -17.70 -12.80
C ILE A 168 -12.47 -16.78 -11.91
N THR A 169 -13.26 -15.92 -12.54
CA THR A 169 -14.13 -14.96 -11.86
C THR A 169 -15.52 -14.92 -12.51
N PHE A 170 -16.43 -14.16 -11.90
CA PHE A 170 -17.73 -13.92 -12.50
C PHE A 170 -17.62 -13.04 -13.75
N PRO A 171 -18.45 -13.26 -14.77
CA PRO A 171 -18.45 -12.44 -15.98
C PRO A 171 -18.88 -11.01 -15.65
N LYS A 172 -18.12 -10.01 -16.13
CA LYS A 172 -18.48 -8.59 -15.95
C LYS A 172 -19.64 -8.15 -16.82
N SER A 173 -19.91 -8.89 -17.91
CA SER A 173 -21.07 -8.66 -18.80
C SER A 173 -22.40 -9.08 -18.17
N ASN A 174 -22.39 -9.81 -17.06
CA ASN A 174 -23.58 -10.45 -16.47
C ASN A 174 -24.32 -11.42 -17.42
N CYS A 175 -23.70 -11.86 -18.51
CA CYS A 175 -24.29 -12.85 -19.42
C CYS A 175 -24.30 -14.23 -18.77
N GLN A 176 -25.46 -14.92 -18.82
CA GLN A 176 -25.59 -16.29 -18.33
C GLN A 176 -24.75 -17.24 -19.20
N GLY A 177 -24.02 -18.15 -18.57
CA GLY A 177 -23.17 -19.12 -19.24
C GLY A 177 -21.76 -18.60 -19.56
N HIS A 178 -21.50 -17.31 -19.43
CA HIS A 178 -20.17 -16.74 -19.60
C HIS A 178 -19.31 -16.92 -18.34
N VAL A 179 -17.99 -16.93 -18.53
CA VAL A 179 -16.99 -17.01 -17.45
C VAL A 179 -15.96 -15.91 -17.63
N GLY A 180 -15.69 -15.18 -16.56
CA GLY A 180 -14.59 -14.22 -16.51
C GLY A 180 -13.26 -14.91 -16.20
N LEU A 181 -12.19 -14.51 -16.86
CA LEU A 181 -10.84 -15.01 -16.66
C LEU A 181 -9.91 -13.82 -16.43
N ILE A 182 -9.20 -13.82 -15.29
CA ILE A 182 -8.16 -12.83 -15.01
C ILE A 182 -6.82 -13.50 -15.28
N ILE A 183 -6.00 -12.89 -16.14
CA ILE A 183 -4.72 -13.42 -16.59
C ILE A 183 -3.61 -12.49 -16.12
N PHE A 184 -2.68 -13.02 -15.36
CA PHE A 184 -1.49 -12.31 -14.87
C PHE A 184 -0.25 -12.87 -15.56
N ILE A 185 0.42 -12.06 -16.39
CA ILE A 185 1.62 -12.49 -17.11
C ILE A 185 2.82 -11.71 -16.61
N ARG A 186 3.81 -12.39 -16.08
CA ARG A 186 5.09 -11.80 -15.68
C ARG A 186 6.02 -11.67 -16.87
N ASN A 187 6.64 -10.48 -17.04
CA ASN A 187 7.60 -10.19 -18.11
C ASN A 187 7.05 -10.38 -19.54
N ALA A 188 5.79 -9.98 -19.78
CA ALA A 188 5.18 -10.10 -21.11
C ALA A 188 6.01 -9.34 -22.17
N PRO A 189 6.52 -10.01 -23.21
CA PRO A 189 7.07 -9.34 -24.36
C PRO A 189 5.91 -8.79 -25.20
N GLN A 190 5.99 -7.52 -25.58
CA GLN A 190 5.04 -6.84 -26.49
C GLN A 190 3.55 -7.10 -26.18
N THR A 191 3.01 -6.35 -25.23
CA THR A 191 1.64 -6.45 -24.70
C THR A 191 0.54 -6.53 -25.79
N ALA A 192 0.64 -5.71 -26.84
CA ALA A 192 -0.40 -5.60 -27.86
C ALA A 192 -0.54 -6.85 -28.76
N ASP A 193 0.55 -7.55 -29.02
CA ASP A 193 0.55 -8.76 -29.85
C ASP A 193 -0.05 -9.95 -29.06
N PHE A 194 0.28 -10.01 -27.76
CA PHE A 194 -0.22 -11.08 -26.89
C PHE A 194 -1.73 -10.96 -26.63
N THR A 195 -2.24 -9.75 -26.39
CA THR A 195 -3.66 -9.49 -26.19
C THR A 195 -4.47 -9.92 -27.43
N LYS A 196 -3.99 -9.59 -28.64
CA LYS A 196 -4.63 -10.00 -29.90
C LYS A 196 -4.64 -11.52 -30.09
N ARG A 197 -3.58 -12.20 -29.70
CA ARG A 197 -3.50 -13.67 -29.80
C ARG A 197 -4.51 -14.37 -28.88
N ILE A 198 -4.68 -13.85 -27.65
CA ILE A 198 -5.69 -14.39 -26.72
C ILE A 198 -7.10 -14.09 -27.25
N GLU A 199 -7.34 -12.92 -27.82
CA GLU A 199 -8.62 -12.51 -28.36
C GLU A 199 -9.06 -13.39 -29.56
N GLN A 200 -8.10 -13.98 -30.29
CA GLN A 200 -8.36 -14.90 -31.41
C GLN A 200 -8.69 -16.34 -30.99
N LEU A 201 -8.59 -16.67 -29.69
CA LEU A 201 -8.96 -18.01 -29.23
C LEU A 201 -10.47 -18.25 -29.40
N GLU A 202 -10.79 -19.43 -29.90
CA GLU A 202 -12.19 -19.81 -30.14
C GLU A 202 -12.99 -19.89 -28.83
N GLY A 203 -14.06 -19.14 -28.72
CA GLY A 203 -14.88 -19.02 -27.51
C GLY A 203 -14.55 -17.81 -26.65
N MET A 204 -13.58 -16.98 -27.03
CA MET A 204 -13.28 -15.71 -26.40
C MET A 204 -14.26 -14.64 -26.86
N CYS A 205 -14.89 -13.90 -25.94
CA CYS A 205 -15.79 -12.79 -26.26
C CYS A 205 -15.01 -11.49 -26.44
N PHE A 206 -14.17 -11.16 -25.50
CA PHE A 206 -13.30 -9.99 -25.53
C PHE A 206 -12.15 -10.13 -24.50
N VAL A 207 -11.09 -9.35 -24.70
CA VAL A 207 -9.94 -9.24 -23.79
C VAL A 207 -9.66 -7.77 -23.59
N VAL A 208 -9.50 -7.36 -22.32
CA VAL A 208 -9.22 -5.95 -21.95
C VAL A 208 -8.04 -5.91 -20.99
N GLU A 209 -7.15 -4.94 -21.18
CA GLU A 209 -6.09 -4.67 -20.23
C GLU A 209 -6.67 -3.97 -18.98
N GLU A 210 -6.48 -4.57 -17.81
CA GLU A 210 -6.82 -3.95 -16.54
C GLU A 210 -5.62 -3.16 -16.01
N ASN A 211 -5.75 -1.84 -15.92
CA ASN A 211 -4.79 -1.01 -15.22
C ASN A 211 -4.87 -1.32 -13.72
N GLY A 212 -3.82 -1.94 -13.17
CA GLY A 212 -3.68 -2.35 -11.78
C GLY A 212 -3.45 -1.18 -10.81
#